data_4c52cf1db2c9722afccffff101f65238
#
_entry.id   4c52cf1db2c9722afccffff101f65238
#
_cell.length_a   1.000
_cell.length_b   1.000
_cell.length_c   1.000
_cell.angle_alpha   90.00
_cell.angle_beta   90.00
_cell.angle_gamma   90.00
#
_symmetry.space_group_name_H-M   'P 1'
#
loop_
_entity.id
_entity.type
_entity.pdbx_description
1 polymer ?
#
loop_
_entity_poly.entity_id
_entity_poly.type
_entity_poly.pdbx_seq_one_letter_code
_entity_poly.pdbx_strand_id
1 'polypeptide(L)'
;MSIFTKASNASYWRGFDYFESNLVKDIKKISDGVYTAKVKGSKTYDVKVDLTHPLNSSCTCPFVEGNKKMCKHMIALAFGVSPDDAKEAKQIRDDYYYEQAHKEERLEKIMKKKRIEIKNYVNSLSAKEAKERLYNMLINEEYDEAYKAIYDDEDYW
;
A
#
# COMPACT_ATOMS: atom_id res chain seq x y z
N MET A 1 17.83 -1.48 15.77
CA MET A 1 16.84 -1.89 14.73
C MET A 1 15.50 -1.30 15.14
N SER A 2 14.87 -0.50 14.28
CA SER A 2 13.64 0.24 14.61
C SER A 2 12.42 -0.68 14.83
N ILE A 3 11.49 -0.28 15.69
CA ILE A 3 10.21 -0.97 15.90
C ILE A 3 9.38 -1.00 14.60
N PHE A 4 9.49 0.02 13.76
CA PHE A 4 8.79 0.12 12.49
C PHE A 4 9.23 -0.94 11.48
N THR A 5 10.52 -1.28 11.44
CA THR A 5 11.06 -2.33 10.55
C THR A 5 10.68 -3.76 10.98
N LYS A 6 10.14 -3.94 12.19
CA LYS A 6 9.63 -5.22 12.71
C LYS A 6 8.14 -5.41 12.46
N ALA A 7 7.45 -4.38 12.03
CA ALA A 7 6.03 -4.46 11.68
C ALA A 7 5.84 -4.96 10.25
N SER A 8 4.73 -5.67 10.01
CA SER A 8 4.26 -5.86 8.65
C SER A 8 3.78 -4.53 8.05
N ASN A 9 3.80 -4.39 6.73
CA ASN A 9 3.31 -3.21 6.03
C ASN A 9 1.86 -2.86 6.46
N ALA A 10 1.00 -3.87 6.60
CA ALA A 10 -0.37 -3.68 7.08
C ALA A 10 -0.44 -3.18 8.54
N SER A 11 0.44 -3.66 9.44
CA SER A 11 0.50 -3.16 10.82
C SER A 11 1.05 -1.75 10.90
N TYR A 12 2.01 -1.41 10.04
CA TYR A 12 2.61 -0.07 9.95
C TYR A 12 1.55 0.98 9.59
N TRP A 13 0.89 0.84 8.43
CA TRP A 13 -0.08 1.83 7.97
C TRP A 13 -1.33 1.90 8.83
N ARG A 14 -1.86 0.75 9.29
CA ARG A 14 -2.97 0.75 10.25
C ARG A 14 -2.58 1.36 11.59
N GLY A 15 -1.33 1.25 12.01
CA GLY A 15 -0.80 1.92 13.19
C GLY A 15 -0.72 3.42 13.01
N PHE A 16 -0.28 3.87 11.83
CA PHE A 16 -0.25 5.27 11.48
C PHE A 16 -1.66 5.89 11.45
N ASP A 17 -2.65 5.21 10.87
CA ASP A 17 -4.05 5.65 10.89
C ASP A 17 -4.60 5.80 12.32
N TYR A 18 -4.24 4.87 13.21
CA TYR A 18 -4.63 4.94 14.62
C TYR A 18 -4.00 6.13 15.35
N PHE A 19 -2.75 6.44 15.04
CA PHE A 19 -2.05 7.61 15.56
C PHE A 19 -2.72 8.90 15.06
N GLU A 20 -2.93 9.06 13.77
CA GLU A 20 -3.58 10.26 13.20
C GLU A 20 -5.02 10.43 13.65
N SER A 21 -5.75 9.35 13.86
CA SER A 21 -7.10 9.36 14.43
C SER A 21 -7.12 9.69 15.92
N ASN A 22 -5.95 10.00 16.50
CA ASN A 22 -5.81 10.36 17.92
C ASN A 22 -6.38 9.27 18.87
N LEU A 23 -6.19 7.99 18.51
CA LEU A 23 -6.66 6.85 19.30
C LEU A 23 -5.67 6.41 20.39
N VAL A 24 -4.47 7.00 20.43
CA VAL A 24 -3.45 6.78 21.47
C VAL A 24 -3.67 7.79 22.60
N LYS A 25 -3.88 7.29 23.80
CA LYS A 25 -4.17 8.11 24.99
C LYS A 25 -3.24 7.73 26.14
N ASP A 26 -3.11 8.64 27.10
CA ASP A 26 -2.40 8.42 28.36
C ASP A 26 -0.94 7.95 28.14
N ILE A 27 -0.23 8.57 27.18
CA ILE A 27 1.18 8.24 26.91
C ILE A 27 2.03 8.60 28.13
N LYS A 28 2.80 7.63 28.62
CA LYS A 28 3.71 7.79 29.76
C LYS A 28 5.07 7.26 29.41
N LYS A 29 6.13 8.03 29.67
CA LYS A 29 7.52 7.54 29.62
C LYS A 29 7.80 6.78 30.90
N ILE A 30 8.21 5.53 30.81
CA ILE A 30 8.56 4.66 31.95
C ILE A 30 10.06 4.69 32.24
N SER A 31 10.86 4.62 31.18
CA SER A 31 12.31 4.76 31.21
C SER A 31 12.81 5.28 29.88
N ASP A 32 14.09 5.39 29.68
CA ASP A 32 14.61 5.83 28.40
C ASP A 32 14.26 4.84 27.28
N GLY A 33 13.65 5.38 26.21
CA GLY A 33 13.14 4.59 25.09
C GLY A 33 11.89 3.72 25.38
N VAL A 34 11.38 3.69 26.63
CA VAL A 34 10.23 2.83 27.00
C VAL A 34 9.01 3.68 27.36
N TYR A 35 7.92 3.40 26.68
CA TYR A 35 6.65 4.12 26.81
C TYR A 35 5.47 3.18 26.99
N THR A 36 4.44 3.64 27.69
CA THR A 36 3.14 2.97 27.78
C THR A 36 2.02 3.91 27.38
N ALA A 37 0.93 3.35 26.90
CA ALA A 37 -0.28 4.10 26.57
C ALA A 37 -1.51 3.19 26.58
N LYS A 38 -2.68 3.82 26.51
CA LYS A 38 -3.95 3.18 26.17
C LYS A 38 -4.29 3.48 24.72
N VAL A 39 -4.55 2.43 23.93
CA VAL A 39 -4.91 2.59 22.52
C VAL A 39 -6.33 2.07 22.30
N LYS A 40 -7.20 2.94 21.77
CA LYS A 40 -8.59 2.62 21.48
C LYS A 40 -8.67 1.86 20.14
N GLY A 41 -9.22 0.66 20.19
CA GLY A 41 -9.56 -0.15 19.01
C GLY A 41 -11.01 -0.67 19.17
N SER A 42 -11.25 -1.95 18.90
CA SER A 42 -12.53 -2.61 19.28
C SER A 42 -12.78 -2.57 20.79
N LYS A 43 -11.69 -2.57 21.55
CA LYS A 43 -11.62 -2.31 23.00
C LYS A 43 -10.49 -1.31 23.25
N THR A 44 -10.29 -0.93 24.50
CA THR A 44 -9.09 -0.20 24.91
C THR A 44 -8.01 -1.21 25.28
N TYR A 45 -6.83 -1.08 24.67
CA TYR A 45 -5.70 -1.98 24.87
C TYR A 45 -4.60 -1.27 25.64
N ASP A 46 -4.00 -1.97 26.60
CA ASP A 46 -2.79 -1.50 27.26
C ASP A 46 -1.59 -1.87 26.37
N VAL A 47 -0.78 -0.86 26.07
CA VAL A 47 0.34 -0.97 25.12
C VAL A 47 1.61 -0.48 25.79
N LYS A 48 2.67 -1.25 25.62
CA LYS A 48 4.04 -0.86 25.98
C LYS A 48 4.91 -0.97 24.74
N VAL A 49 5.72 0.05 24.47
CA VAL A 49 6.77 0.01 23.44
C VAL A 49 8.13 0.27 24.07
N ASP A 50 9.13 -0.46 23.59
CA ASP A 50 10.53 -0.27 23.85
C ASP A 50 11.19 0.03 22.50
N LEU A 51 11.56 1.30 22.29
CA LEU A 51 12.18 1.76 21.04
C LEU A 51 13.62 1.25 20.89
N THR A 52 14.27 0.96 22.00
CA THR A 52 15.66 0.46 22.02
C THR A 52 15.70 -1.05 21.77
N HIS A 53 14.77 -1.78 22.40
CA HIS A 53 14.63 -3.23 22.28
C HIS A 53 13.20 -3.59 21.84
N PRO A 54 12.85 -3.45 20.56
CA PRO A 54 11.46 -3.59 20.08
C PRO A 54 10.78 -4.90 20.47
N LEU A 55 11.54 -5.99 20.60
CA LEU A 55 10.99 -7.30 20.99
C LEU A 55 10.49 -7.36 22.45
N ASN A 56 10.83 -6.36 23.28
CA ASN A 56 10.32 -6.21 24.66
C ASN A 56 9.01 -5.42 24.69
N SER A 57 8.49 -5.00 23.53
CA SER A 57 7.18 -4.34 23.41
C SER A 57 6.06 -5.34 23.61
N SER A 58 4.93 -4.88 24.16
CA SER A 58 3.76 -5.71 24.43
C SER A 58 2.45 -4.98 24.18
N CYS A 59 1.39 -5.73 23.95
CA CYS A 59 0.03 -5.22 23.79
C CYS A 59 -0.96 -6.28 24.25
N THR A 60 -2.07 -5.87 24.87
CA THR A 60 -3.13 -6.77 25.31
C THR A 60 -4.12 -7.17 24.21
N CYS A 61 -3.83 -6.86 22.94
CA CYS A 61 -4.72 -7.22 21.83
C CYS A 61 -4.52 -8.69 21.40
N PRO A 62 -5.56 -9.36 20.87
CA PRO A 62 -5.50 -10.78 20.49
C PRO A 62 -4.46 -11.08 19.40
N PHE A 63 -4.08 -10.08 18.58
CA PHE A 63 -3.14 -10.28 17.49
C PHE A 63 -1.72 -10.69 17.95
N VAL A 64 -1.31 -10.26 19.15
CA VAL A 64 0.02 -10.55 19.71
C VAL A 64 -0.01 -11.73 20.70
N GLU A 65 -1.17 -12.27 21.00
CA GLU A 65 -1.31 -13.42 21.88
C GLU A 65 -0.59 -14.63 21.26
N GLY A 66 0.43 -15.14 21.96
CA GLY A 66 1.28 -16.22 21.46
C GLY A 66 2.25 -15.88 20.34
N ASN A 67 2.34 -14.61 19.92
CA ASN A 67 3.19 -14.16 18.83
C ASN A 67 4.06 -12.95 19.23
N LYS A 68 5.34 -12.96 18.83
CA LYS A 68 6.24 -11.79 18.96
C LYS A 68 6.11 -10.82 17.78
N LYS A 69 4.89 -10.53 17.33
CA LYS A 69 4.64 -9.65 16.17
C LYS A 69 4.29 -8.23 16.64
N MET A 70 4.79 -7.23 15.91
CA MET A 70 4.38 -5.84 16.13
C MET A 70 2.96 -5.63 15.61
N CYS A 71 2.03 -5.31 16.52
CA CYS A 71 0.66 -4.98 16.14
C CYS A 71 0.50 -3.48 15.83
N LYS A 72 -0.58 -3.13 15.15
CA LYS A 72 -0.93 -1.74 14.85
C LYS A 72 -0.98 -0.83 16.08
N HIS A 73 -1.37 -1.34 17.26
CA HIS A 73 -1.45 -0.52 18.49
C HIS A 73 -0.06 -0.17 19.04
N MET A 74 0.91 -1.09 18.95
CA MET A 74 2.31 -0.79 19.28
C MET A 74 2.90 0.25 18.31
N ILE A 75 2.63 0.11 17.02
CA ILE A 75 3.07 1.04 16.00
C ILE A 75 2.43 2.41 16.19
N ALA A 76 1.13 2.47 16.53
CA ALA A 76 0.45 3.72 16.84
C ALA A 76 1.10 4.48 18.02
N LEU A 77 1.45 3.75 19.10
CA LEU A 77 2.18 4.35 20.22
C LEU A 77 3.58 4.80 19.81
N ALA A 78 4.30 3.99 19.00
CA ALA A 78 5.62 4.34 18.50
C ALA A 78 5.59 5.67 17.73
N PHE A 79 4.63 5.87 16.84
CA PHE A 79 4.42 7.16 16.16
C PHE A 79 4.09 8.30 17.14
N GLY A 80 3.31 8.03 18.17
CA GLY A 80 2.96 9.02 19.20
C GLY A 80 4.17 9.53 20.01
N VAL A 81 5.27 8.80 20.01
CA VAL A 81 6.50 9.15 20.75
C VAL A 81 7.72 9.41 19.85
N SER A 82 7.56 9.26 18.53
CA SER A 82 8.59 9.51 17.51
C SER A 82 8.04 10.48 16.45
N PRO A 83 8.02 11.78 16.71
CA PRO A 83 7.41 12.77 15.81
C PRO A 83 8.09 12.83 14.43
N ASP A 84 9.38 12.58 14.35
CA ASP A 84 10.12 12.58 13.07
C ASP A 84 9.67 11.40 12.19
N ASP A 85 9.56 10.19 12.76
CA ASP A 85 9.05 9.02 12.04
C ASP A 85 7.59 9.24 11.59
N ALA A 86 6.77 9.88 12.43
CA ALA A 86 5.38 10.19 12.08
C ALA A 86 5.31 11.20 10.92
N LYS A 87 6.18 12.20 10.89
CA LYS A 87 6.27 13.17 9.79
C LYS A 87 6.72 12.52 8.49
N GLU A 88 7.72 11.66 8.56
CA GLU A 88 8.19 10.90 7.40
C GLU A 88 7.09 9.98 6.84
N ALA A 89 6.40 9.22 7.69
CA ALA A 89 5.28 8.37 7.30
C ALA A 89 4.16 9.17 6.62
N LYS A 90 3.85 10.36 7.15
CA LYS A 90 2.86 11.26 6.55
C LYS A 90 3.30 11.69 5.15
N GLN A 91 4.54 12.11 4.98
CA GLN A 91 5.07 12.53 3.67
C GLN A 91 4.99 11.40 2.65
N ILE A 92 5.45 10.20 3.00
CA ILE A 92 5.38 9.01 2.13
C ILE A 92 3.95 8.74 1.67
N ARG A 93 2.97 8.85 2.58
CA ARG A 93 1.56 8.62 2.27
C ARG A 93 0.98 9.72 1.37
N ASP A 94 1.29 10.97 1.67
CA ASP A 94 0.81 12.12 0.90
C ASP A 94 1.39 12.08 -0.53
N ASP A 95 2.66 11.74 -0.69
CA ASP A 95 3.31 11.54 -1.99
C ASP A 95 2.65 10.40 -2.77
N TYR A 96 2.35 9.28 -2.10
CA TYR A 96 1.64 8.16 -2.74
C TYR A 96 0.26 8.58 -3.27
N TYR A 97 -0.55 9.27 -2.48
CA TYR A 97 -1.87 9.74 -2.92
C TYR A 97 -1.76 10.81 -4.02
N TYR A 98 -0.79 11.69 -3.93
CA TYR A 98 -0.50 12.65 -4.99
C TYR A 98 -0.17 11.95 -6.32
N GLU A 99 0.72 10.99 -6.30
CA GLU A 99 1.07 10.17 -7.48
C GLU A 99 -0.15 9.42 -8.05
N GLN A 100 -0.98 8.81 -7.20
CA GLN A 100 -2.18 8.12 -7.66
C GLN A 100 -3.19 9.10 -8.30
N ALA A 101 -3.44 10.24 -7.68
CA ALA A 101 -4.36 11.25 -8.21
C ALA A 101 -3.95 11.77 -9.60
N HIS A 102 -2.64 11.93 -9.83
CA HIS A 102 -2.12 12.44 -11.11
C HIS A 102 -1.89 11.35 -12.17
N LYS A 103 -1.96 10.08 -11.78
CA LYS A 103 -1.73 8.95 -12.70
C LYS A 103 -2.78 8.90 -13.82
N GLU A 104 -4.05 9.10 -13.49
CA GLU A 104 -5.15 9.10 -14.48
C GLU A 104 -5.03 10.28 -15.45
N GLU A 105 -4.74 11.47 -14.95
CA GLU A 105 -4.54 12.66 -15.80
C GLU A 105 -3.37 12.47 -16.78
N ARG A 106 -2.26 11.90 -16.31
CA ARG A 106 -1.09 11.57 -17.15
C ARG A 106 -1.45 10.54 -18.21
N LEU A 107 -2.21 9.49 -17.83
CA LEU A 107 -2.68 8.46 -18.74
C LEU A 107 -3.58 9.06 -19.82
N GLU A 108 -4.52 9.92 -19.44
CA GLU A 108 -5.42 10.59 -20.38
C GLU A 108 -4.65 11.44 -21.40
N LYS A 109 -3.66 12.22 -20.95
CA LYS A 109 -2.79 13.03 -21.82
C LYS A 109 -2.03 12.13 -22.82
N ILE A 110 -1.46 11.02 -22.36
CA ILE A 110 -0.76 10.05 -23.20
C ILE A 110 -1.73 9.45 -24.22
N MET A 111 -2.90 8.99 -23.79
CA MET A 111 -3.90 8.37 -24.66
C MET A 111 -4.47 9.36 -25.69
N LYS A 112 -4.66 10.62 -25.33
CA LYS A 112 -5.06 11.66 -26.28
C LYS A 112 -4.03 11.83 -27.40
N LYS A 113 -2.75 11.88 -27.06
CA LYS A 113 -1.67 11.94 -28.05
C LYS A 113 -1.64 10.69 -28.93
N LYS A 114 -1.72 9.51 -28.33
CA LYS A 114 -1.76 8.23 -29.06
C LYS A 114 -2.93 8.10 -30.03
N ARG A 115 -4.13 8.56 -29.63
CA ARG A 115 -5.31 8.57 -30.52
C ARG A 115 -5.07 9.41 -31.79
N ILE A 116 -4.40 10.56 -31.66
CA ILE A 116 -4.07 11.40 -32.82
C ILE A 116 -3.05 10.68 -33.72
N GLU A 117 -2.01 10.11 -33.17
CA GLU A 117 -1.00 9.36 -33.90
C GLU A 117 -1.62 8.19 -34.68
N ILE A 118 -2.46 7.39 -33.98
CA ILE A 118 -3.17 6.24 -34.59
C ILE A 118 -4.11 6.73 -35.70
N LYS A 119 -4.88 7.78 -35.47
CA LYS A 119 -5.79 8.35 -36.49
C LYS A 119 -5.03 8.79 -37.74
N ASN A 120 -3.90 9.50 -37.58
CA ASN A 120 -3.07 9.93 -38.71
C ASN A 120 -2.49 8.73 -39.45
N TYR A 121 -2.04 7.72 -38.73
CA TYR A 121 -1.53 6.48 -39.29
C TYR A 121 -2.63 5.74 -40.09
N VAL A 122 -3.82 5.52 -39.51
CA VAL A 122 -4.92 4.85 -40.20
C VAL A 122 -5.33 5.60 -41.47
N ASN A 123 -5.37 6.93 -41.42
CA ASN A 123 -5.68 7.77 -42.59
C ASN A 123 -4.61 7.73 -43.70
N SER A 124 -3.38 7.33 -43.37
CA SER A 124 -2.30 7.17 -44.35
C SER A 124 -2.32 5.83 -45.08
N LEU A 125 -3.08 4.84 -44.56
CA LEU A 125 -3.16 3.50 -45.17
C LEU A 125 -4.13 3.48 -46.37
N SER A 126 -3.77 2.68 -47.38
CA SER A 126 -4.73 2.31 -48.41
C SER A 126 -5.81 1.37 -47.84
N ALA A 127 -6.96 1.28 -48.50
CA ALA A 127 -8.06 0.38 -48.10
C ALA A 127 -7.63 -1.10 -48.01
N LYS A 128 -6.68 -1.53 -48.88
CA LYS A 128 -6.12 -2.90 -48.86
C LYS A 128 -5.28 -3.10 -47.59
N GLU A 129 -4.36 -2.21 -47.33
CA GLU A 129 -3.49 -2.28 -46.12
C GLU A 129 -4.29 -2.23 -44.82
N ALA A 130 -5.32 -1.36 -44.78
CA ALA A 130 -6.19 -1.27 -43.62
C ALA A 130 -6.95 -2.57 -43.33
N LYS A 131 -7.48 -3.23 -44.39
CA LYS A 131 -8.15 -4.52 -44.24
C LYS A 131 -7.21 -5.64 -43.82
N GLU A 132 -6.00 -5.69 -44.38
CA GLU A 132 -5.00 -6.68 -44.00
C GLU A 132 -4.54 -6.54 -42.54
N ARG A 133 -4.33 -5.28 -42.09
CA ARG A 133 -3.99 -5.04 -40.69
C ARG A 133 -5.12 -5.35 -39.73
N LEU A 134 -6.36 -5.02 -40.08
CA LEU A 134 -7.53 -5.37 -39.28
C LEU A 134 -7.68 -6.88 -39.18
N TYR A 135 -7.53 -7.61 -40.29
CA TYR A 135 -7.56 -9.08 -40.28
C TYR A 135 -6.49 -9.67 -39.34
N ASN A 136 -5.25 -9.19 -39.43
CA ASN A 136 -4.16 -9.68 -38.59
C ASN A 136 -4.37 -9.32 -37.08
N MET A 137 -4.96 -8.17 -36.78
CA MET A 137 -5.33 -7.82 -35.40
C MET A 137 -6.37 -8.79 -34.84
N LEU A 138 -7.45 -9.03 -35.57
CA LEU A 138 -8.51 -9.94 -35.14
C LEU A 138 -8.02 -11.37 -34.95
N ILE A 139 -7.16 -11.87 -35.84
CA ILE A 139 -6.54 -13.21 -35.70
C ILE A 139 -5.65 -13.26 -34.45
N ASN A 140 -4.88 -12.21 -34.17
CA ASN A 140 -4.03 -12.19 -32.97
C ASN A 140 -4.87 -12.13 -31.67
N GLU A 141 -5.97 -11.37 -31.66
CA GLU A 141 -6.89 -11.34 -30.52
C GLU A 141 -7.48 -12.73 -30.26
N GLU A 142 -7.99 -13.40 -31.29
CA GLU A 142 -8.50 -14.78 -31.18
C GLU A 142 -7.43 -15.78 -30.71
N TYR A 143 -6.19 -15.63 -31.20
CA TYR A 143 -5.07 -16.45 -30.74
C TYR A 143 -4.76 -16.25 -29.27
N ASP A 144 -4.72 -14.98 -28.81
CA ASP A 144 -4.45 -14.64 -27.41
C ASP A 144 -5.57 -15.16 -26.49
N GLU A 145 -6.84 -15.06 -26.90
CA GLU A 145 -7.97 -15.62 -26.15
C GLU A 145 -7.91 -17.16 -26.08
N ALA A 146 -7.64 -17.80 -27.20
CA ALA A 146 -7.47 -19.26 -27.25
C ALA A 146 -6.28 -19.73 -26.40
N TYR A 147 -5.16 -18.99 -26.44
CA TYR A 147 -3.99 -19.28 -25.63
C TYR A 147 -4.31 -19.19 -24.13
N LYS A 148 -4.98 -18.10 -23.70
CA LYS A 148 -5.42 -17.96 -22.31
C LYS A 148 -6.35 -19.09 -21.88
N ALA A 149 -7.33 -19.45 -22.72
CA ALA A 149 -8.26 -20.54 -22.41
C ALA A 149 -7.56 -21.91 -22.26
N ILE A 150 -6.39 -22.11 -22.89
CA ILE A 150 -5.63 -23.37 -22.80
C ILE A 150 -4.69 -23.36 -21.58
N TYR A 151 -4.08 -22.23 -21.25
CA TYR A 151 -2.97 -22.14 -20.29
C TYR A 151 -3.32 -21.47 -18.95
N ASP A 152 -4.39 -20.65 -18.87
CA ASP A 152 -4.82 -20.06 -17.57
C ASP A 152 -5.57 -21.07 -16.67
N ASP A 153 -5.93 -22.26 -17.18
CA ASP A 153 -6.50 -23.37 -16.38
C ASP A 153 -5.43 -24.19 -15.62
N GLU A 154 -4.14 -23.90 -15.78
CA GLU A 154 -3.05 -24.67 -15.11
C GLU A 154 -2.66 -24.16 -13.72
N ASP A 155 -3.24 -23.06 -13.19
CA ASP A 155 -2.95 -22.53 -11.84
C ASP A 155 -3.83 -23.13 -10.72
N TYR A 156 -4.26 -24.42 -10.87
CA TYR A 156 -4.94 -25.16 -9.81
C TYR A 156 -4.12 -26.39 -9.35
N TRP A 157 -2.93 -26.15 -8.77
CA TRP A 157 -2.26 -27.14 -7.90
C TRP A 157 -1.46 -26.47 -6.80
#